data_74245394652e6e7f7c91f6714a732ac4
#
_entry.id   74245394652e6e7f7c91f6714a732ac4
#
_cell.length_a   1.000
_cell.length_b   1.000
_cell.length_c   1.000
_cell.angle_alpha   90.00
_cell.angle_beta   90.00
_cell.angle_gamma   90.00
#
_symmetry.space_group_name_H-M   'P 1'
#
loop_
_entity.id
_entity.type
_entity.pdbx_description
1 polymer ?
#
loop_
_entity_poly.entity_id
_entity_poly.type
_entity_poly.pdbx_seq_one_letter_code
_entity_poly.pdbx_strand_id
1 'polypeptide(L)'
;ARYQVLPGAEVPLSGYLLDDPLAQMCEKSRLLDLIRNFIIFDAGIKKVPRPHQYAAVKAAQERVRRKEGGVIWHTQGSGKSILMVLIAKWLLEHDPEARILVITDRDELDKQISGVMRNAGVIGSDSPSPRITSRADLVQKLSAAAPRLLCALLHKFEPDLSVPPPPMH
;
A
#
# COMPACT_ATOMS: atom_id res chain seq x y z
N ALA A 1 12.12 10.29 -17.63
CA ALA A 1 10.96 10.35 -16.75
C ALA A 1 10.69 11.83 -16.42
N ARG A 2 9.58 12.38 -16.87
CA ARG A 2 9.18 13.74 -16.50
C ARG A 2 8.54 13.65 -15.11
N TYR A 3 9.16 14.29 -14.12
CA TYR A 3 8.56 14.49 -12.81
C TYR A 3 7.50 15.57 -12.94
N GLN A 4 6.25 15.27 -12.64
CA GLN A 4 5.24 16.32 -12.45
C GLN A 4 5.49 16.96 -11.09
N VAL A 5 5.84 18.25 -11.11
CA VAL A 5 5.93 19.09 -9.92
C VAL A 5 4.51 19.31 -9.40
N LEU A 6 4.26 18.98 -8.15
CA LEU A 6 2.97 19.27 -7.51
C LEU A 6 2.81 20.80 -7.38
N PRO A 7 1.66 21.37 -7.73
CA PRO A 7 1.44 22.80 -7.59
C PRO A 7 1.44 23.21 -6.11
N GLY A 8 2.19 24.25 -5.76
CA GLY A 8 2.07 24.89 -4.46
C GLY A 8 3.33 25.32 -3.72
N ALA A 9 4.53 25.20 -4.27
CA ALA A 9 5.72 25.73 -3.66
C ALA A 9 6.59 26.43 -4.71
N GLU A 10 6.35 27.71 -4.96
CA GLU A 10 7.30 28.57 -5.64
C GLU A 10 8.37 29.01 -4.64
N VAL A 11 9.42 28.22 -4.51
CA VAL A 11 10.66 28.67 -3.89
C VAL A 11 11.58 29.13 -5.03
N PRO A 12 12.13 30.36 -5.03
CA PRO A 12 13.06 30.78 -6.06
C PRO A 12 14.33 29.93 -5.98
N LEU A 13 14.68 29.28 -7.07
CA LEU A 13 15.66 28.22 -7.15
C LEU A 13 17.04 28.81 -7.42
N SER A 14 17.98 28.42 -6.62
CA SER A 14 19.40 28.59 -6.92
C SER A 14 19.72 27.60 -8.03
N GLY A 15 20.07 27.98 -9.21
CA GLY A 15 20.23 27.19 -10.44
C GLY A 15 20.89 25.78 -10.41
N TYR A 16 20.84 25.07 -9.29
CA TYR A 16 21.32 23.72 -9.13
C TYR A 16 20.16 22.70 -9.18
N LEU A 17 20.30 21.68 -10.03
CA LEU A 17 19.30 20.63 -10.25
C LEU A 17 18.85 19.86 -8.98
N LEU A 18 19.62 19.93 -7.90
CA LEU A 18 19.33 19.24 -6.64
C LEU A 18 18.57 20.10 -5.64
N ASP A 19 18.56 21.42 -5.79
CA ASP A 19 17.98 22.32 -4.80
C ASP A 19 16.46 22.18 -4.73
N ASP A 20 15.79 21.96 -5.87
CA ASP A 20 14.34 21.76 -5.93
C ASP A 20 13.84 20.54 -5.19
N PRO A 21 14.39 19.33 -5.49
CA PRO A 21 14.01 18.13 -4.76
C PRO A 21 14.30 18.22 -3.27
N LEU A 22 15.42 18.83 -2.88
CA LEU A 22 15.79 19.00 -1.48
C LEU A 22 14.88 20.00 -0.76
N ALA A 23 14.62 21.17 -1.35
CA ALA A 23 13.71 22.17 -0.80
C ALA A 23 12.29 21.59 -0.64
N GLN A 24 11.81 20.83 -1.64
CA GLN A 24 10.52 20.16 -1.57
C GLN A 24 10.47 19.04 -0.51
N MET A 25 11.54 18.27 -0.33
CA MET A 25 11.60 17.24 0.72
C MET A 25 11.73 17.83 2.12
N CYS A 26 12.45 18.96 2.25
CA CYS A 26 12.69 19.64 3.51
C CYS A 26 11.62 20.68 3.86
N GLU A 27 10.61 20.86 2.99
CA GLU A 27 9.44 21.64 3.37
C GLU A 27 8.83 21.05 4.66
N LYS A 28 8.58 21.89 5.65
CA LYS A 28 8.28 21.47 7.03
C LYS A 28 7.12 20.50 7.12
N SER A 29 6.03 20.74 6.43
CA SER A 29 4.84 19.89 6.47
C SER A 29 5.11 18.54 5.81
N ARG A 30 5.81 18.54 4.68
CA ARG A 30 6.21 17.33 3.96
C ARG A 30 7.20 16.49 4.75
N LEU A 31 8.21 17.13 5.35
CA LEU A 31 9.20 16.43 6.17
C LEU A 31 8.54 15.74 7.38
N LEU A 32 7.63 16.42 8.05
CA LEU A 32 6.87 15.85 9.17
C LEU A 32 5.97 14.69 8.70
N ASP A 33 5.31 14.85 7.57
CA ASP A 33 4.50 13.77 6.96
C ASP A 33 5.37 12.56 6.60
N LEU A 34 6.53 12.78 5.98
CA LEU A 34 7.49 11.72 5.65
C LEU A 34 7.94 10.96 6.90
N ILE A 35 8.34 11.67 7.94
CA ILE A 35 8.82 11.05 9.19
C ILE A 35 7.71 10.25 9.87
N ARG A 36 6.51 10.80 9.94
CA ARG A 36 5.40 10.18 10.66
C ARG A 36 4.76 9.02 9.91
N ASN A 37 4.53 9.18 8.61
CA ASN A 37 3.64 8.31 7.86
C ASN A 37 4.34 7.45 6.82
N PHE A 38 5.58 7.80 6.41
CA PHE A 38 6.23 7.18 5.25
C PHE A 38 7.50 6.41 5.57
N ILE A 39 7.99 6.50 6.79
CA ILE A 39 9.12 5.66 7.22
C ILE A 39 8.59 4.29 7.62
N ILE A 40 9.16 3.25 7.03
CA ILE A 40 8.91 1.87 7.41
C ILE A 40 10.23 1.14 7.65
N PHE A 41 10.19 0.13 8.48
CA PHE A 41 11.32 -0.77 8.70
C PHE A 41 10.99 -2.14 8.08
N ASP A 42 11.86 -2.64 7.23
CA ASP A 42 11.73 -3.94 6.59
C ASP A 42 12.96 -4.77 6.95
N ALA A 43 12.76 -5.81 7.74
CA ALA A 43 13.84 -6.63 8.33
C ALA A 43 14.93 -5.79 9.04
N GLY A 44 14.52 -4.78 9.80
CA GLY A 44 15.43 -3.87 10.51
C GLY A 44 16.06 -2.77 9.64
N ILE A 45 15.85 -2.78 8.34
CA ILE A 45 16.36 -1.78 7.42
C ILE A 45 15.32 -0.66 7.26
N LYS A 46 15.75 0.56 7.59
CA LYS A 46 14.93 1.76 7.38
C LYS A 46 14.72 2.02 5.89
N LYS A 47 13.49 2.14 5.46
CA LYS A 47 13.10 2.51 4.10
C LYS A 47 12.37 3.84 4.11
N VAL A 48 12.80 4.72 3.22
CA VAL A 48 12.20 6.03 2.98
C VAL A 48 11.64 6.04 1.56
N PRO A 49 10.45 6.55 1.31
CA PRO A 49 9.85 6.55 -0.01
C PRO A 49 10.66 7.43 -0.97
N ARG A 50 10.71 7.01 -2.22
CA ARG A 50 11.17 7.88 -3.30
C ARG A 50 10.10 8.93 -3.62
N PRO A 51 10.45 10.09 -4.22
CA PRO A 51 9.49 11.16 -4.51
C PRO A 51 8.23 10.69 -5.25
N HIS A 52 8.37 9.82 -6.26
CA HIS A 52 7.24 9.26 -7.00
C HIS A 52 6.35 8.33 -6.15
N GLN A 53 6.91 7.63 -5.17
CA GLN A 53 6.13 6.81 -4.23
C GLN A 53 5.33 7.68 -3.28
N TYR A 54 5.93 8.76 -2.75
CA TYR A 54 5.23 9.74 -1.94
C TYR A 54 4.04 10.34 -2.70
N ALA A 55 4.28 10.84 -3.92
CA ALA A 55 3.22 11.41 -4.75
C ALA A 55 2.09 10.41 -5.05
N ALA A 56 2.44 9.15 -5.35
CA ALA A 56 1.45 8.11 -5.63
C ALA A 56 0.61 7.77 -4.40
N VAL A 57 1.22 7.68 -3.20
CA VAL A 57 0.47 7.44 -1.95
C VAL A 57 -0.47 8.61 -1.66
N LYS A 58 -0.01 9.86 -1.80
CA LYS A 58 -0.87 11.05 -1.59
C LYS A 58 -2.05 11.07 -2.57
N ALA A 59 -1.82 10.75 -3.83
CA ALA A 59 -2.89 10.64 -4.84
C ALA A 59 -3.88 9.51 -4.49
N ALA A 60 -3.39 8.37 -4.02
CA ALA A 60 -4.23 7.26 -3.59
C ALA A 60 -5.08 7.65 -2.36
N GLN A 61 -4.48 8.31 -1.37
CA GLN A 61 -5.19 8.81 -0.18
C GLN A 61 -6.34 9.74 -0.56
N GLU A 62 -6.12 10.64 -1.51
CA GLU A 62 -7.15 11.57 -1.97
C GLU A 62 -8.31 10.84 -2.67
N ARG A 63 -8.01 9.85 -3.53
CA ARG A 63 -9.03 9.04 -4.17
C ARG A 63 -9.84 8.19 -3.18
N VAL A 64 -9.17 7.61 -2.20
CA VAL A 64 -9.84 6.84 -1.15
C VAL A 64 -10.81 7.73 -0.36
N ARG A 65 -10.42 8.97 0.00
CA ARG A 65 -11.31 9.92 0.66
C ARG A 65 -12.56 10.24 -0.15
N ARG A 66 -12.43 10.25 -1.48
CA ARG A 66 -13.56 10.44 -2.41
C ARG A 66 -14.32 9.15 -2.70
N LYS A 67 -13.89 8.00 -2.15
CA LYS A 67 -14.42 6.67 -2.46
C LYS A 67 -14.29 6.32 -3.95
N GLU A 68 -13.21 6.76 -4.58
CA GLU A 68 -12.88 6.50 -5.98
C GLU A 68 -11.81 5.43 -6.11
N GLY A 69 -11.96 4.58 -7.11
CA GLY A 69 -10.91 3.67 -7.53
C GLY A 69 -9.83 4.36 -8.36
N GLY A 70 -8.79 3.61 -8.72
CA GLY A 70 -7.73 4.14 -9.57
C GLY A 70 -6.70 3.11 -9.98
N VAL A 71 -5.81 3.53 -10.88
CA VAL A 71 -4.65 2.75 -11.33
C VAL A 71 -3.38 3.53 -11.01
N ILE A 72 -2.44 2.88 -10.35
CA ILE A 72 -1.11 3.42 -10.11
C ILE A 72 -0.15 2.73 -11.08
N TRP A 73 0.30 3.48 -12.08
CA TRP A 73 1.21 2.97 -13.09
C TRP A 73 2.66 3.30 -12.74
N HIS A 74 3.42 2.28 -12.39
CA HIS A 74 4.85 2.40 -12.09
C HIS A 74 5.64 1.34 -12.84
N THR A 75 6.87 1.67 -13.25
CA THR A 75 7.79 0.74 -13.92
C THR A 75 8.18 -0.42 -13.00
N GLN A 76 8.67 -1.49 -13.58
CA GLN A 76 9.24 -2.60 -12.83
C GLN A 76 10.44 -2.11 -11.99
N GLY A 77 10.61 -2.62 -10.77
CA GLY A 77 11.69 -2.19 -9.87
C GLY A 77 11.47 -0.84 -9.17
N SER A 78 10.35 -0.15 -9.38
CA SER A 78 10.04 1.14 -8.72
C SER A 78 9.61 1.03 -7.26
N GLY A 79 9.52 -0.19 -6.72
CA GLY A 79 9.12 -0.43 -5.33
C GLY A 79 7.60 -0.44 -5.11
N LYS A 80 6.83 -1.01 -6.04
CA LYS A 80 5.36 -1.14 -5.92
C LYS A 80 4.90 -1.82 -4.63
N SER A 81 5.63 -2.82 -4.15
CA SER A 81 5.33 -3.50 -2.88
C SER A 81 5.36 -2.54 -1.69
N ILE A 82 6.36 -1.66 -1.63
CA ILE A 82 6.48 -0.64 -0.58
C ILE A 82 5.31 0.35 -0.66
N LEU A 83 4.91 0.73 -1.85
CA LEU A 83 3.77 1.63 -2.06
C LEU A 83 2.46 1.00 -1.53
N MET A 84 2.22 -0.28 -1.83
CA MET A 84 1.07 -1.02 -1.27
C MET A 84 1.10 -1.06 0.26
N VAL A 85 2.28 -1.30 0.86
CA VAL A 85 2.45 -1.29 2.32
C VAL A 85 2.12 0.07 2.91
N LEU A 86 2.61 1.17 2.31
CA LEU A 86 2.36 2.53 2.78
C LEU A 86 0.88 2.90 2.72
N ILE A 87 0.19 2.52 1.62
CA ILE A 87 -1.26 2.75 1.49
C ILE A 87 -2.03 1.92 2.52
N ALA A 88 -1.69 0.65 2.69
CA ALA A 88 -2.34 -0.23 3.66
C ALA A 88 -2.13 0.26 5.10
N LYS A 89 -0.89 0.63 5.46
CA LYS A 89 -0.58 1.22 6.77
C LYS A 89 -1.45 2.44 7.03
N TRP A 90 -1.45 3.39 6.10
CA TRP A 90 -2.23 4.61 6.24
C TRP A 90 -3.74 4.32 6.42
N LEU A 91 -4.32 3.42 5.61
CA LEU A 91 -5.73 3.05 5.73
C LEU A 91 -6.05 2.46 7.10
N LEU A 92 -5.24 1.52 7.59
CA LEU A 92 -5.46 0.87 8.87
C LEU A 92 -5.30 1.81 10.07
N GLU A 93 -4.47 2.85 9.93
CA GLU A 93 -4.23 3.85 10.97
C GLU A 93 -5.31 4.95 11.02
N HIS A 94 -5.90 5.30 9.87
CA HIS A 94 -6.81 6.44 9.75
C HIS A 94 -8.29 6.07 9.65
N ASP A 95 -8.59 4.81 9.36
CA ASP A 95 -9.96 4.31 9.27
C ASP A 95 -10.09 3.00 10.06
N PRO A 96 -10.69 3.02 11.27
CA PRO A 96 -10.87 1.83 12.10
C PRO A 96 -11.72 0.74 11.44
N GLU A 97 -12.63 1.12 10.55
CA GLU A 97 -13.53 0.20 9.85
C GLU A 97 -12.93 -0.32 8.53
N ALA A 98 -11.82 0.26 8.08
CA ALA A 98 -11.21 -0.17 6.83
C ALA A 98 -10.75 -1.62 6.88
N ARG A 99 -11.12 -2.37 5.84
CA ARG A 99 -10.65 -3.72 5.58
C ARG A 99 -9.93 -3.74 4.24
N ILE A 100 -8.76 -4.37 4.20
CA ILE A 100 -7.88 -4.36 3.05
C ILE A 100 -7.70 -5.79 2.55
N LEU A 101 -7.96 -5.99 1.27
CA LEU A 101 -7.65 -7.23 0.57
C LEU A 101 -6.62 -6.94 -0.53
N VAL A 102 -5.44 -7.50 -0.38
CA VAL A 102 -4.38 -7.45 -1.39
C VAL A 102 -4.48 -8.72 -2.23
N ILE A 103 -4.65 -8.56 -3.53
CA ILE A 103 -4.73 -9.69 -4.48
C ILE A 103 -3.50 -9.66 -5.36
N THR A 104 -2.81 -10.79 -5.46
CA THR A 104 -1.63 -10.97 -6.31
C THR A 104 -1.78 -12.19 -7.20
N ASP A 105 -1.03 -12.22 -8.30
CA ASP A 105 -1.02 -13.35 -9.24
C ASP A 105 0.04 -14.42 -8.92
N ARG A 106 1.05 -14.06 -8.10
CA ARG A 106 2.22 -14.88 -7.82
C ARG A 106 2.42 -15.13 -6.34
N ASP A 107 2.69 -16.37 -5.96
CA ASP A 107 2.92 -16.78 -4.58
C ASP A 107 4.15 -16.10 -3.96
N GLU A 108 5.23 -15.92 -4.74
CA GLU A 108 6.42 -15.20 -4.27
C GLU A 108 6.10 -13.75 -3.92
N LEU A 109 5.28 -13.09 -4.75
CA LEU A 109 4.87 -11.71 -4.52
C LEU A 109 3.97 -11.60 -3.29
N ASP A 110 3.03 -12.53 -3.11
CA ASP A 110 2.16 -12.60 -1.94
C ASP A 110 2.98 -12.79 -0.64
N LYS A 111 3.94 -13.71 -0.65
CA LYS A 111 4.87 -13.91 0.48
C LYS A 111 5.71 -12.66 0.77
N GLN A 112 6.24 -12.04 -0.27
CA GLN A 112 7.04 -10.82 -0.15
C GLN A 112 6.22 -9.68 0.47
N ILE A 113 5.01 -9.43 -0.03
CA ILE A 113 4.14 -8.36 0.46
C ILE A 113 3.75 -8.62 1.92
N SER A 114 3.31 -9.83 2.23
CA SER A 114 2.95 -10.21 3.61
C SER A 114 4.13 -10.07 4.57
N GLY A 115 5.34 -10.43 4.12
CA GLY A 115 6.57 -10.27 4.88
C GLY A 115 6.91 -8.80 5.15
N VAL A 116 6.88 -7.96 4.11
CA VAL A 116 7.13 -6.51 4.24
C VAL A 116 6.09 -5.85 5.14
N MET A 117 4.81 -6.21 5.03
CA MET A 117 3.75 -5.67 5.89
C MET A 117 3.96 -6.03 7.37
N ARG A 118 4.41 -7.25 7.65
CA ARG A 118 4.75 -7.69 9.00
C ARG A 118 5.97 -6.94 9.54
N ASN A 119 7.05 -6.89 8.76
CA ASN A 119 8.29 -6.21 9.13
C ASN A 119 8.10 -4.70 9.34
N ALA A 120 7.18 -4.10 8.58
CA ALA A 120 6.82 -2.69 8.71
C ALA A 120 5.86 -2.39 9.89
N GLY A 121 5.47 -3.40 10.66
CA GLY A 121 4.55 -3.26 11.79
C GLY A 121 3.09 -3.02 11.41
N VAL A 122 2.73 -3.22 10.15
CA VAL A 122 1.33 -3.12 9.66
C VAL A 122 0.50 -4.31 10.17
N ILE A 123 1.16 -5.45 10.37
CA ILE A 123 0.59 -6.65 10.96
C ILE A 123 1.33 -6.91 12.27
N GLY A 124 0.61 -7.04 13.39
CA GLY A 124 1.20 -7.39 14.68
C GLY A 124 1.87 -8.77 14.66
N SER A 125 2.90 -8.95 15.50
CA SER A 125 3.61 -10.23 15.64
C SER A 125 2.68 -11.40 15.99
N ASP A 126 1.68 -11.13 16.84
CA ASP A 126 0.74 -12.11 17.37
C ASP A 126 -0.54 -12.21 16.53
N SER A 127 -0.65 -11.42 15.47
CA SER A 127 -1.80 -11.45 14.57
C SER A 127 -1.82 -12.73 13.72
N PRO A 128 -2.99 -13.31 13.47
CA PRO A 128 -3.11 -14.45 12.57
C PRO A 128 -2.57 -14.08 11.18
N SER A 129 -2.08 -15.09 10.45
CA SER A 129 -1.54 -14.88 9.12
C SER A 129 -2.57 -14.18 8.22
N PRO A 130 -2.21 -13.07 7.56
CA PRO A 130 -3.09 -12.38 6.64
C PRO A 130 -3.31 -13.19 5.35
N ARG A 131 -2.47 -14.19 5.10
CA ARG A 131 -2.53 -14.98 3.87
C ARG A 131 -3.75 -15.89 3.86
N ILE A 132 -4.40 -15.92 2.73
CA ILE A 132 -5.52 -16.81 2.43
C ILE A 132 -4.98 -18.08 1.81
N THR A 133 -5.29 -19.22 2.45
CA THR A 133 -4.76 -20.51 2.05
C THR A 133 -5.74 -21.29 1.15
N SER A 134 -7.04 -21.07 1.33
CA SER A 134 -8.08 -21.75 0.55
C SER A 134 -9.29 -20.83 0.34
N ARG A 135 -10.21 -21.24 -0.54
CA ARG A 135 -11.49 -20.54 -0.75
C ARG A 135 -12.35 -20.53 0.52
N ALA A 136 -12.38 -21.63 1.25
CA ALA A 136 -13.10 -21.69 2.53
C ALA A 136 -12.51 -20.72 3.56
N ASP A 137 -11.18 -20.65 3.66
CA ASP A 137 -10.46 -19.70 4.50
C ASP A 137 -10.76 -18.25 4.10
N LEU A 138 -10.85 -17.95 2.77
CA LEU A 138 -11.26 -16.65 2.27
C LEU A 138 -12.65 -16.25 2.78
N VAL A 139 -13.64 -17.12 2.60
CA VAL A 139 -15.02 -16.86 3.02
C VAL A 139 -15.08 -16.68 4.54
N GLN A 140 -14.42 -17.53 5.30
CA GLN A 140 -14.36 -17.44 6.76
C GLN A 140 -13.73 -16.10 7.21
N LYS A 141 -12.58 -15.73 6.65
CA LYS A 141 -11.90 -14.49 7.02
C LYS A 141 -12.65 -13.24 6.56
N LEU A 142 -13.32 -13.28 5.40
CA LEU A 142 -14.17 -12.17 4.96
C LEU A 142 -15.40 -11.97 5.83
N SER A 143 -15.97 -13.05 6.38
CA SER A 143 -17.11 -12.98 7.30
C SER A 143 -16.72 -12.57 8.72
N ALA A 144 -15.45 -12.74 9.10
CA ALA A 144 -14.95 -12.34 10.41
C ALA A 144 -14.56 -10.86 10.44
N ALA A 145 -14.66 -10.21 11.60
CA ALA A 145 -14.22 -8.83 11.78
C ALA A 145 -12.68 -8.67 11.74
N ALA A 146 -11.94 -9.73 12.00
CA ALA A 146 -10.48 -9.76 11.98
C ALA A 146 -9.97 -10.99 11.20
N PRO A 147 -8.77 -10.91 10.59
CA PRO A 147 -7.89 -9.74 10.49
C PRO A 147 -8.40 -8.68 9.50
N ARG A 148 -8.04 -7.43 9.71
CA ARG A 148 -8.39 -6.29 8.84
C ARG A 148 -7.59 -6.25 7.54
N LEU A 149 -6.44 -6.90 7.49
CA LEU A 149 -5.59 -7.04 6.31
C LEU A 149 -5.57 -8.50 5.86
N LEU A 150 -5.90 -8.72 4.60
CA LEU A 150 -5.90 -10.03 3.97
C LEU A 150 -5.02 -10.01 2.71
N CYS A 151 -4.32 -11.10 2.46
CA CYS A 151 -3.53 -11.31 1.24
C CYS A 151 -4.00 -12.60 0.56
N ALA A 152 -4.35 -12.52 -0.71
CA ALA A 152 -4.89 -13.62 -1.49
C ALA A 152 -4.21 -13.74 -2.86
N LEU A 153 -4.08 -14.95 -3.32
CA LEU A 153 -3.68 -15.25 -4.70
C LEU A 153 -4.91 -15.25 -5.60
N LEU A 154 -4.74 -14.72 -6.81
CA LEU A 154 -5.83 -14.58 -7.79
C LEU A 154 -6.56 -15.91 -8.05
N HIS A 155 -5.82 -17.02 -8.18
CA HIS A 155 -6.40 -18.33 -8.42
C HIS A 155 -7.28 -18.87 -7.27
N LYS A 156 -7.24 -18.26 -6.07
CA LYS A 156 -8.16 -18.61 -4.98
C LYS A 156 -9.58 -18.09 -5.20
N PHE A 157 -9.78 -17.23 -6.20
CA PHE A 157 -11.09 -16.72 -6.61
C PHE A 157 -11.66 -17.47 -7.83
N GLU A 158 -10.89 -18.34 -8.46
CA GLU A 158 -11.40 -19.13 -9.58
C GLU A 158 -12.59 -19.97 -9.12
N PRO A 159 -13.70 -19.98 -9.88
CA PRO A 159 -14.86 -20.80 -9.54
C PRO A 159 -14.45 -22.27 -9.56
N ASP A 160 -14.75 -22.95 -8.49
CA ASP A 160 -14.72 -24.40 -8.51
C ASP A 160 -15.84 -24.87 -9.44
N LEU A 161 -15.50 -25.32 -10.62
CA LEU A 161 -16.46 -25.80 -11.64
C LEU A 161 -17.33 -26.95 -11.16
N SER A 162 -16.99 -27.58 -10.02
CA SER A 162 -17.79 -28.62 -9.38
C SER A 162 -18.91 -28.07 -8.49
N VAL A 163 -18.91 -26.77 -8.19
CA VAL A 163 -19.94 -26.13 -7.35
C VAL A 163 -20.72 -25.11 -8.20
N PRO A 164 -22.07 -25.26 -8.31
CA PRO A 164 -22.86 -24.27 -9.04
C PRO A 164 -22.71 -22.88 -8.40
N PRO A 165 -22.68 -21.79 -9.20
CA PRO A 165 -22.58 -20.45 -8.67
C PRO A 165 -23.77 -20.17 -7.75
N PRO A 166 -23.55 -19.44 -6.62
CA PRO A 166 -24.65 -19.04 -5.75
C PRO A 166 -25.66 -18.16 -6.55
N PRO A 167 -26.96 -18.28 -6.28
CA PRO A 167 -27.95 -17.43 -6.95
C PRO A 167 -27.63 -15.98 -6.67
N MET A 168 -27.54 -15.18 -7.73
CA MET A 168 -27.41 -13.72 -7.60
C MET A 168 -28.78 -13.17 -7.18
N HIS A 169 -28.83 -12.57 -6.00
CA HIS A 169 -29.95 -11.79 -5.49
C HIS A 169 -29.69 -10.31 -5.72
#